data_fda58cd115fe368ef14d6fd1fcff49b7
#
_entry.id   fda58cd115fe368ef14d6fd1fcff49b7
#
_cell.length_a   1.000
_cell.length_b   1.000
_cell.length_c   1.000
_cell.angle_alpha   90.00
_cell.angle_beta   90.00
_cell.angle_gamma   90.00
#
_symmetry.space_group_name_H-M   'P 1'
#
loop_
_entity.id
_entity.type
_entity.pdbx_description
1 polymer ?
#
loop_
_entity_poly.entity_id
_entity_poly.type
_entity_poly.pdbx_seq_one_letter_code
_entity_poly.pdbx_strand_id
1 'polypeptide(L)'
;MHNAVQNLQAITEWAESQSDDAVRVTSATLEAMVHILSGTSESVEQANHAIATARSLQFQPNIRESIPQVWALLDFVDLACSLVESNSNEAKSKLAVMQKLLDELWETAAWPEGGTLYIPLGQNHDRKLTDSTNGIFEREGNGNDKLSLQWLSKRDLYAVGYAISAIATLLRGSNDSKAHEYLIEGLKLIKADFKASSLDKPGINPSSTSLASATARFAWRQRMEWNLRLQLGFVYCCQLRWDAASRTVEQLKSGLVKLESCNSDDLQRWIKYLEATIAQGTGDLDKALAIYQTPLLKLPDLAPNRLPTVQHDLAILAALNQLLIIFPHSHHQHFRASALLASLEPLALHHHHKAIVSAIWFIKTLVDDEASATIMGRKQVLQHALLAARSMSNQQLLVQCMALMNNLFFRNIVGDQASKSLRTGWVLAKRNEGRSSQGDSESSGGGLWTAVAGSMYADLLERQSALKEAEQLREDTDAIVDQLPEKVKALFIEE
;
A
#
# COMPACT_ATOMS: atom_id res chain seq x y z
N MET A 1 20.93 8.24 2.53
CA MET A 1 19.75 9.10 2.69
C MET A 1 20.06 10.38 3.47
N HIS A 2 20.67 10.33 4.64
CA HIS A 2 20.98 11.53 5.45
C HIS A 2 21.71 12.65 4.67
N ASN A 3 22.78 12.34 3.94
CA ASN A 3 23.49 13.32 3.11
C ASN A 3 22.62 13.92 1.99
N ALA A 4 21.67 13.14 1.44
CA ALA A 4 20.75 13.63 0.41
C ALA A 4 19.79 14.68 0.99
N VAL A 5 19.24 14.41 2.19
CA VAL A 5 18.37 15.36 2.90
C VAL A 5 19.14 16.66 3.20
N GLN A 6 20.34 16.58 3.79
CA GLN A 6 21.15 17.75 4.08
C GLN A 6 21.45 18.60 2.83
N ASN A 7 21.79 17.93 1.71
CA ASN A 7 22.05 18.65 0.45
C ASN A 7 20.79 19.34 -0.07
N LEU A 8 19.62 18.67 -0.01
CA LEU A 8 18.35 19.24 -0.48
C LEU A 8 17.91 20.41 0.41
N GLN A 9 18.09 20.32 1.73
CA GLN A 9 17.83 21.42 2.66
C GLN A 9 18.74 22.62 2.37
N ALA A 10 20.04 22.39 2.16
CA ALA A 10 20.97 23.47 1.78
C ALA A 10 20.58 24.13 0.45
N ILE A 11 20.09 23.34 -0.54
CA ILE A 11 19.57 23.89 -1.80
C ILE A 11 18.30 24.72 -1.55
N THR A 12 17.40 24.27 -0.69
CA THR A 12 16.17 24.98 -0.34
C THR A 12 16.48 26.32 0.34
N GLU A 13 17.41 26.34 1.31
CA GLU A 13 17.86 27.58 1.99
C GLU A 13 18.55 28.53 1.00
N TRP A 14 19.41 28.00 0.13
CA TRP A 14 20.04 28.80 -0.91
C TRP A 14 19.02 29.41 -1.87
N ALA A 15 18.07 28.61 -2.36
CA ALA A 15 17.01 29.08 -3.27
C ALA A 15 16.13 30.15 -2.60
N GLU A 16 15.87 30.03 -1.32
CA GLU A 16 15.17 31.05 -0.53
C GLU A 16 15.95 32.37 -0.49
N SER A 17 17.28 32.31 -0.27
CA SER A 17 18.14 33.48 -0.25
C SER A 17 18.22 34.20 -1.61
N GLN A 18 18.07 33.45 -2.70
CA GLN A 18 18.08 33.96 -4.07
C GLN A 18 16.67 34.32 -4.60
N SER A 19 15.62 34.07 -3.83
CA SER A 19 14.22 34.19 -4.26
C SER A 19 13.92 33.34 -5.53
N ASP A 20 14.56 32.16 -5.62
CA ASP A 20 14.33 31.19 -6.69
C ASP A 20 13.29 30.14 -6.28
N ASP A 21 12.03 30.54 -6.38
CA ASP A 21 10.92 29.72 -5.88
C ASP A 21 10.73 28.40 -6.67
N ALA A 22 11.12 28.34 -7.95
CA ALA A 22 11.04 27.11 -8.74
C ALA A 22 12.01 26.03 -8.21
N VAL A 23 13.25 26.43 -7.89
CA VAL A 23 14.24 25.54 -7.27
C VAL A 23 13.80 25.16 -5.87
N ARG A 24 13.24 26.11 -5.10
CA ARG A 24 12.75 25.87 -3.73
C ARG A 24 11.62 24.83 -3.71
N VAL A 25 10.62 24.92 -4.56
CA VAL A 25 9.54 23.92 -4.67
C VAL A 25 10.11 22.56 -5.07
N THR A 26 11.04 22.55 -6.03
CA THR A 26 11.64 21.28 -6.51
C THR A 26 12.44 20.59 -5.41
N SER A 27 13.33 21.32 -4.72
CA SER A 27 14.17 20.75 -3.66
C SER A 27 13.33 20.26 -2.48
N ALA A 28 12.33 21.01 -2.04
CA ALA A 28 11.40 20.58 -0.98
C ALA A 28 10.58 19.34 -1.38
N THR A 29 10.15 19.25 -2.65
CA THR A 29 9.45 18.06 -3.15
C THR A 29 10.34 16.82 -3.15
N LEU A 30 11.60 16.94 -3.59
CA LEU A 30 12.57 15.85 -3.56
C LEU A 30 12.97 15.48 -2.13
N GLU A 31 13.08 16.44 -1.22
CA GLU A 31 13.31 16.21 0.21
C GLU A 31 12.18 15.36 0.81
N ALA A 32 10.91 15.74 0.57
CA ALA A 32 9.77 14.97 1.02
C ALA A 32 9.80 13.53 0.49
N MET A 33 10.18 13.33 -0.78
CA MET A 33 10.31 12.00 -1.37
C MET A 33 11.40 11.17 -0.67
N VAL A 34 12.56 11.76 -0.35
CA VAL A 34 13.64 11.06 0.38
C VAL A 34 13.19 10.68 1.78
N HIS A 35 12.44 11.54 2.47
CA HIS A 35 11.89 11.24 3.79
C HIS A 35 10.87 10.08 3.73
N ILE A 36 9.96 10.05 2.76
CA ILE A 36 9.02 8.93 2.57
C ILE A 36 9.78 7.61 2.33
N LEU A 37 10.84 7.63 1.53
CA LEU A 37 11.68 6.46 1.26
C LEU A 37 12.46 5.96 2.49
N SER A 38 12.74 6.81 3.46
CA SER A 38 13.40 6.39 4.71
C SER A 38 12.48 5.61 5.65
N GLY A 39 11.17 5.87 5.63
CA GLY A 39 10.13 5.04 6.23
C GLY A 39 10.19 4.93 7.75
N THR A 40 10.57 5.99 8.46
CA THR A 40 10.44 6.07 9.93
C THR A 40 9.28 7.01 10.29
N SER A 41 8.73 6.89 11.49
CA SER A 41 7.66 7.79 11.96
C SER A 41 8.09 9.26 11.93
N GLU A 42 9.32 9.54 12.36
CA GLU A 42 9.91 10.87 12.34
C GLU A 42 10.09 11.40 10.92
N SER A 43 10.50 10.54 9.97
CA SER A 43 10.67 10.94 8.58
C SER A 43 9.35 11.29 7.88
N VAL A 44 8.24 10.71 8.30
CA VAL A 44 6.91 11.07 7.77
C VAL A 44 6.51 12.48 8.20
N GLU A 45 6.79 12.88 9.45
CA GLU A 45 6.56 14.26 9.90
C GLU A 45 7.43 15.26 9.14
N GLN A 46 8.71 14.91 8.91
CA GLN A 46 9.62 15.73 8.11
C GLN A 46 9.17 15.83 6.65
N ALA A 47 8.64 14.73 6.05
CA ALA A 47 8.06 14.76 4.72
C ALA A 47 6.86 15.72 4.64
N ASN A 48 5.96 15.69 5.62
CA ASN A 48 4.82 16.61 5.70
C ASN A 48 5.28 18.07 5.82
N HIS A 49 6.33 18.34 6.58
CA HIS A 49 6.90 19.69 6.68
C HIS A 49 7.46 20.18 5.33
N ALA A 50 8.22 19.33 4.63
CA ALA A 50 8.75 19.66 3.31
C ALA A 50 7.63 19.86 2.27
N ILE A 51 6.58 19.03 2.30
CA ILE A 51 5.37 19.21 1.46
C ILE A 51 4.69 20.56 1.77
N ALA A 52 4.54 20.92 3.05
CA ALA A 52 3.93 22.19 3.44
C ALA A 52 4.76 23.38 2.94
N THR A 53 6.10 23.29 3.00
CA THR A 53 7.01 24.30 2.45
C THR A 53 6.80 24.47 0.93
N ALA A 54 6.76 23.39 0.17
CA ALA A 54 6.47 23.43 -1.26
C ALA A 54 5.07 24.03 -1.54
N ARG A 55 4.04 23.60 -0.80
CA ARG A 55 2.65 24.08 -0.95
C ARG A 55 2.48 25.57 -0.62
N SER A 56 3.28 26.13 0.27
CA SER A 56 3.22 27.55 0.62
C SER A 56 3.42 28.47 -0.59
N LEU A 57 4.15 28.00 -1.62
CA LEU A 57 4.41 28.72 -2.86
C LEU A 57 3.35 28.48 -3.95
N GLN A 58 2.34 27.62 -3.70
CA GLN A 58 1.33 27.22 -4.68
C GLN A 58 0.46 28.38 -5.19
N PHE A 59 0.30 29.42 -4.37
CA PHE A 59 -0.56 30.56 -4.70
C PHE A 59 0.15 31.63 -5.54
N GLN A 60 1.42 31.45 -5.88
CA GLN A 60 2.15 32.33 -6.79
C GLN A 60 1.83 31.93 -8.23
N PRO A 61 1.09 32.77 -9.00
CA PRO A 61 0.55 32.39 -10.32
C PRO A 61 1.65 32.00 -11.33
N ASN A 62 2.76 32.74 -11.30
CA ASN A 62 3.85 32.54 -12.26
C ASN A 62 4.58 31.20 -12.08
N ILE A 63 4.64 30.66 -10.86
CA ILE A 63 5.40 29.43 -10.56
C ILE A 63 4.62 28.21 -11.00
N ARG A 64 3.31 28.19 -10.80
CA ARG A 64 2.47 27.04 -11.18
C ARG A 64 2.52 26.78 -12.68
N GLU A 65 2.54 27.82 -13.47
CA GLU A 65 2.62 27.72 -14.94
C GLU A 65 4.03 27.38 -15.42
N SER A 66 5.06 27.79 -14.69
CA SER A 66 6.46 27.57 -15.11
C SER A 66 6.98 26.15 -14.86
N ILE A 67 6.45 25.44 -13.84
CA ILE A 67 6.90 24.09 -13.43
C ILE A 67 5.74 23.10 -13.21
N PRO A 68 4.82 22.92 -14.19
CA PRO A 68 3.63 22.07 -14.00
C PRO A 68 3.98 20.61 -13.66
N GLN A 69 5.12 20.12 -14.14
CA GLN A 69 5.58 18.76 -13.87
C GLN A 69 6.03 18.56 -12.42
N VAL A 70 6.63 19.58 -11.80
CA VAL A 70 7.05 19.51 -10.38
C VAL A 70 5.83 19.53 -9.48
N TRP A 71 4.78 20.27 -9.84
CA TRP A 71 3.51 20.23 -9.11
C TRP A 71 2.84 18.87 -9.19
N ALA A 72 2.88 18.22 -10.35
CA ALA A 72 2.40 16.84 -10.48
C ALA A 72 3.21 15.89 -9.59
N LEU A 73 4.54 16.02 -9.56
CA LEU A 73 5.38 15.24 -8.66
C LEU A 73 5.02 15.49 -7.21
N LEU A 74 4.82 16.74 -6.79
CA LEU A 74 4.40 17.10 -5.44
C LEU A 74 3.07 16.44 -5.06
N ASP A 75 2.07 16.42 -5.96
CA ASP A 75 0.79 15.76 -5.72
C ASP A 75 0.95 14.24 -5.55
N PHE A 76 1.84 13.60 -6.31
CA PHE A 76 2.18 12.19 -6.12
C PHE A 76 2.86 11.92 -4.76
N VAL A 77 3.82 12.77 -4.39
CA VAL A 77 4.54 12.66 -3.11
C VAL A 77 3.60 12.88 -1.93
N ASP A 78 2.73 13.88 -2.02
CA ASP A 78 1.73 14.21 -1.01
C ASP A 78 0.72 13.07 -0.82
N LEU A 79 0.23 12.47 -1.91
CA LEU A 79 -0.60 11.26 -1.85
C LEU A 79 0.16 10.09 -1.24
N ALA A 80 1.42 9.85 -1.66
CA ALA A 80 2.24 8.78 -1.12
C ALA A 80 2.46 8.92 0.40
N CYS A 81 2.66 10.15 0.90
CA CYS A 81 2.75 10.44 2.33
C CYS A 81 1.48 10.01 3.08
N SER A 82 0.30 10.37 2.57
CA SER A 82 -0.98 9.97 3.17
C SER A 82 -1.19 8.44 3.15
N LEU A 83 -0.66 7.74 2.14
CA LEU A 83 -0.71 6.27 2.08
C LEU A 83 0.20 5.64 3.14
N VAL A 84 1.40 6.18 3.33
CA VAL A 84 2.34 5.73 4.36
C VAL A 84 1.77 5.97 5.77
N GLU A 85 1.11 7.10 5.99
CA GLU A 85 0.40 7.39 7.24
C GLU A 85 -0.86 6.53 7.44
N SER A 86 -1.25 5.77 6.43
CA SER A 86 -2.51 5.00 6.43
C SER A 86 -3.76 5.87 6.63
N ASN A 87 -3.73 7.13 6.16
CA ASN A 87 -4.86 8.06 6.24
C ASN A 87 -5.76 7.92 5.00
N SER A 88 -6.70 6.97 5.04
CA SER A 88 -7.53 6.63 3.88
C SER A 88 -8.46 7.74 3.40
N ASN A 89 -8.92 8.64 4.29
CA ASN A 89 -9.80 9.74 3.92
C ASN A 89 -9.05 10.84 3.16
N GLU A 90 -7.88 11.17 3.66
CA GLU A 90 -6.99 12.14 3.01
C GLU A 90 -6.44 11.59 1.70
N ALA A 91 -5.96 10.34 1.69
CA ALA A 91 -5.53 9.66 0.48
C ALA A 91 -6.61 9.66 -0.61
N LYS A 92 -7.89 9.47 -0.25
CA LYS A 92 -9.00 9.54 -1.22
C LYS A 92 -9.16 10.94 -1.83
N SER A 93 -9.09 12.00 -1.02
CA SER A 93 -9.22 13.37 -1.52
C SER A 93 -8.04 13.76 -2.42
N LYS A 94 -6.81 13.43 -2.01
CA LYS A 94 -5.60 13.66 -2.80
C LYS A 94 -5.58 12.81 -4.08
N LEU A 95 -6.06 11.57 -4.02
CA LEU A 95 -6.21 10.72 -5.21
C LEU A 95 -7.11 11.37 -6.27
N ALA A 96 -8.24 11.94 -5.87
CA ALA A 96 -9.15 12.60 -6.81
C ALA A 96 -8.48 13.82 -7.49
N VAL A 97 -7.69 14.60 -6.72
CA VAL A 97 -6.91 15.71 -7.26
C VAL A 97 -5.85 15.22 -8.25
N MET A 98 -5.10 14.17 -7.88
CA MET A 98 -4.07 13.60 -8.75
C MET A 98 -4.67 13.02 -10.04
N GLN A 99 -5.80 12.30 -9.97
CA GLN A 99 -6.45 11.76 -11.16
C GLN A 99 -6.89 12.86 -12.11
N LYS A 100 -7.51 13.92 -11.60
CA LYS A 100 -7.89 15.10 -12.41
C LYS A 100 -6.67 15.73 -13.06
N LEU A 101 -5.58 15.90 -12.32
CA LEU A 101 -4.33 16.44 -12.88
C LEU A 101 -3.76 15.55 -13.98
N LEU A 102 -3.79 14.23 -13.82
CA LEU A 102 -3.35 13.29 -14.86
C LEU A 102 -4.20 13.42 -16.12
N ASP A 103 -5.53 13.54 -15.99
CA ASP A 103 -6.42 13.74 -17.13
C ASP A 103 -6.09 15.05 -17.87
N GLU A 104 -5.89 16.16 -17.14
CA GLU A 104 -5.47 17.44 -17.70
C GLU A 104 -4.10 17.35 -18.41
N LEU A 105 -3.13 16.66 -17.80
CA LEU A 105 -1.80 16.46 -18.41
C LEU A 105 -1.83 15.56 -19.65
N TRP A 106 -2.81 14.66 -19.76
CA TRP A 106 -2.98 13.83 -20.95
C TRP A 106 -3.41 14.66 -22.17
N GLU A 107 -4.32 15.58 -21.96
CA GLU A 107 -4.87 16.43 -23.00
C GLU A 107 -3.87 17.53 -23.42
N THR A 108 -3.02 17.97 -22.51
CA THR A 108 -2.04 19.05 -22.77
C THR A 108 -0.69 18.48 -23.18
N ALA A 109 0.05 19.23 -24.02
CA ALA A 109 1.44 18.92 -24.37
C ALA A 109 2.45 19.26 -23.25
N ALA A 110 1.96 19.57 -22.03
CA ALA A 110 2.80 20.05 -20.94
C ALA A 110 3.78 18.99 -20.38
N TRP A 111 3.54 17.70 -20.67
CA TRP A 111 4.45 16.63 -20.27
C TRP A 111 5.21 16.06 -21.45
N PRO A 112 6.56 16.19 -21.49
CA PRO A 112 7.37 15.67 -22.59
C PRO A 112 7.30 14.14 -22.67
N GLU A 113 7.21 13.60 -23.87
CA GLU A 113 7.23 12.15 -24.12
C GLU A 113 8.47 11.47 -23.50
N GLY A 114 9.62 12.14 -23.52
CA GLY A 114 10.89 11.67 -22.96
C GLY A 114 10.96 11.71 -21.42
N GLY A 115 10.05 12.43 -20.76
CA GLY A 115 10.04 12.57 -19.30
C GLY A 115 11.10 13.51 -18.72
N THR A 116 11.56 14.49 -19.49
CA THR A 116 12.49 15.51 -18.99
C THR A 116 11.72 16.62 -18.28
N LEU A 117 12.11 16.91 -17.04
CA LEU A 117 11.61 18.05 -16.27
C LEU A 117 12.51 19.26 -16.51
N TYR A 118 11.91 20.39 -16.84
CA TYR A 118 12.62 21.66 -17.03
C TYR A 118 12.27 22.60 -15.88
N ILE A 119 13.29 23.01 -15.12
CA ILE A 119 13.15 23.92 -13.99
C ILE A 119 13.83 25.22 -14.38
N PRO A 120 13.09 26.33 -14.53
CA PRO A 120 13.69 27.62 -14.83
C PRO A 120 14.52 28.08 -13.64
N LEU A 121 15.69 28.63 -13.92
CA LEU A 121 16.59 29.21 -12.91
C LEU A 121 16.46 30.73 -12.96
N GLY A 122 16.55 31.36 -11.78
CA GLY A 122 16.54 32.82 -11.67
C GLY A 122 17.72 33.49 -12.42
N GLN A 123 17.58 34.76 -12.79
CA GLN A 123 18.54 35.49 -13.64
C GLN A 123 19.95 35.73 -13.02
N ASN A 124 20.19 35.34 -11.79
CA ASN A 124 21.43 35.68 -11.05
C ASN A 124 22.52 34.60 -11.07
N HIS A 125 22.41 33.60 -11.94
CA HIS A 125 23.37 32.51 -11.99
C HIS A 125 24.65 32.87 -12.74
N ASP A 126 25.79 32.47 -12.16
CA ASP A 126 27.12 32.72 -12.70
C ASP A 126 27.29 31.97 -14.03
N ARG A 127 27.61 32.72 -15.12
CA ARG A 127 27.75 32.20 -16.49
C ARG A 127 28.70 31.00 -16.66
N LYS A 128 29.56 30.74 -15.68
CA LYS A 128 30.54 29.64 -15.69
C LYS A 128 29.92 28.27 -15.41
N LEU A 129 28.73 28.19 -14.80
CA LEU A 129 28.08 26.94 -14.45
C LEU A 129 27.53 26.18 -15.66
N THR A 130 27.11 26.88 -16.71
CA THR A 130 26.50 26.27 -17.91
C THR A 130 27.49 25.45 -18.72
N ASP A 131 28.75 25.83 -18.76
CA ASP A 131 29.79 25.21 -19.62
C ASP A 131 30.39 23.93 -19.01
N SER A 132 30.25 23.72 -17.68
CA SER A 132 30.90 22.64 -16.98
C SER A 132 30.03 21.43 -16.64
N THR A 133 28.72 21.44 -16.96
CA THR A 133 27.74 20.50 -16.41
C THR A 133 27.18 19.45 -17.39
N ASN A 134 27.83 19.25 -18.54
CA ASN A 134 27.46 18.20 -19.51
C ASN A 134 25.95 18.13 -19.88
N GLY A 135 25.30 19.29 -20.03
CA GLY A 135 23.90 19.37 -20.47
C GLY A 135 22.85 19.25 -19.37
N ILE A 136 23.24 19.28 -18.10
CA ILE A 136 22.29 19.39 -16.99
C ILE A 136 21.66 20.79 -16.97
N PHE A 137 22.45 21.82 -17.30
CA PHE A 137 21.97 23.19 -17.50
C PHE A 137 21.88 23.49 -18.99
N GLU A 138 20.68 23.83 -19.44
CA GLU A 138 20.40 24.27 -20.81
C GLU A 138 20.19 25.78 -20.83
N ARG A 139 20.85 26.45 -21.74
CA ARG A 139 20.65 27.89 -21.96
C ARG A 139 19.68 28.11 -23.12
N GLU A 140 18.55 28.77 -22.86
CA GLU A 140 17.68 29.26 -23.91
C GLU A 140 18.26 30.57 -24.50
N GLY A 141 18.11 30.76 -25.81
CA GLY A 141 18.67 31.93 -26.53
C GLY A 141 18.24 33.30 -25.99
N ASN A 142 17.23 33.36 -25.13
CA ASN A 142 16.73 34.55 -24.43
C ASN A 142 17.38 34.80 -23.05
N GLY A 143 18.40 34.03 -22.67
CA GLY A 143 19.14 34.26 -21.42
C GLY A 143 18.52 33.58 -20.19
N ASN A 144 17.44 32.82 -20.34
CA ASN A 144 16.85 32.02 -19.27
C ASN A 144 17.56 30.67 -19.19
N ASP A 145 18.28 30.44 -18.11
CA ASP A 145 18.92 29.16 -17.86
C ASP A 145 17.87 28.18 -17.26
N LYS A 146 17.91 26.91 -17.71
CA LYS A 146 17.00 25.83 -17.25
C LYS A 146 17.83 24.68 -16.73
N LEU A 147 17.38 24.11 -15.61
CA LEU A 147 17.86 22.81 -15.12
C LEU A 147 17.04 21.71 -15.77
N SER A 148 17.73 20.76 -16.41
CA SER A 148 17.11 19.60 -17.09
C SER A 148 17.31 18.35 -16.22
N LEU A 149 16.22 17.80 -15.70
CA LEU A 149 16.20 16.56 -14.91
C LEU A 149 15.42 15.47 -15.63
N GLN A 150 16.06 14.31 -15.82
CA GLN A 150 15.38 13.15 -16.38
C GLN A 150 14.50 12.48 -15.32
N TRP A 151 13.21 12.36 -15.61
CA TRP A 151 12.25 11.65 -14.75
C TRP A 151 11.39 10.65 -15.57
N LEU A 152 10.14 10.44 -15.19
CA LEU A 152 9.25 9.47 -15.82
C LEU A 152 8.72 9.99 -17.16
N SER A 153 8.68 9.11 -18.17
CA SER A 153 7.94 9.41 -19.40
C SER A 153 6.45 9.56 -19.11
N LYS A 154 5.69 10.19 -20.00
CA LYS A 154 4.25 10.38 -19.84
C LYS A 154 3.53 9.06 -19.52
N ARG A 155 3.82 7.99 -20.25
CA ARG A 155 3.21 6.66 -20.02
C ARG A 155 3.66 6.00 -18.72
N ASP A 156 4.94 6.14 -18.36
CA ASP A 156 5.48 5.62 -17.11
C ASP A 156 4.80 6.31 -15.90
N LEU A 157 4.53 7.62 -16.00
CA LEU A 157 3.78 8.37 -14.99
C LEU A 157 2.36 7.82 -14.79
N TYR A 158 1.66 7.51 -15.88
CA TYR A 158 0.32 6.90 -15.80
C TYR A 158 0.36 5.52 -15.17
N ALA A 159 1.37 4.71 -15.49
CA ALA A 159 1.54 3.40 -14.84
C ALA A 159 1.71 3.53 -13.31
N VAL A 160 2.50 4.53 -12.86
CA VAL A 160 2.61 4.87 -11.43
C VAL A 160 1.28 5.36 -10.88
N GLY A 161 0.58 6.23 -11.62
CA GLY A 161 -0.76 6.72 -11.24
C GLY A 161 -1.74 5.59 -11.01
N TYR A 162 -1.80 4.60 -11.88
CA TYR A 162 -2.63 3.41 -11.70
C TYR A 162 -2.22 2.57 -10.48
N ALA A 163 -0.91 2.37 -10.27
CA ALA A 163 -0.42 1.64 -9.10
C ALA A 163 -0.83 2.32 -7.79
N ILE A 164 -0.60 3.62 -7.68
CA ILE A 164 -0.96 4.39 -6.48
C ILE A 164 -2.49 4.44 -6.29
N SER A 165 -3.27 4.56 -7.38
CA SER A 165 -4.74 4.50 -7.34
C SER A 165 -5.23 3.17 -6.78
N ALA A 166 -4.63 2.05 -7.19
CA ALA A 166 -4.95 0.73 -6.65
C ALA A 166 -4.64 0.64 -5.16
N ILE A 167 -3.44 1.06 -4.73
CA ILE A 167 -3.04 1.06 -3.31
C ILE A 167 -3.96 1.93 -2.47
N ALA A 168 -4.30 3.14 -2.93
CA ALA A 168 -5.19 4.05 -2.22
C ALA A 168 -6.61 3.47 -2.05
N THR A 169 -7.06 2.71 -3.04
CA THR A 169 -8.35 2.01 -2.98
C THR A 169 -8.31 0.86 -1.96
N LEU A 170 -7.23 0.07 -1.96
CA LEU A 170 -7.03 -1.06 -1.04
C LEU A 170 -6.82 -0.64 0.42
N LEU A 171 -6.29 0.55 0.67
CA LEU A 171 -6.05 1.05 2.03
C LEU A 171 -7.32 1.05 2.90
N ARG A 172 -8.49 1.18 2.29
CA ARG A 172 -9.78 1.12 2.99
C ARG A 172 -10.21 -0.29 3.38
N GLY A 173 -9.45 -1.31 2.95
CA GLY A 173 -9.80 -2.70 3.17
C GLY A 173 -11.08 -3.12 2.42
N SER A 174 -11.42 -2.43 1.35
CA SER A 174 -12.57 -2.77 0.52
C SER A 174 -12.17 -3.72 -0.60
N ASN A 175 -13.03 -4.67 -0.89
CA ASN A 175 -12.93 -5.59 -2.04
C ASN A 175 -13.35 -4.90 -3.34
N ASP A 176 -12.94 -3.64 -3.52
CA ASP A 176 -13.35 -2.80 -4.64
C ASP A 176 -12.70 -3.33 -5.94
N SER A 177 -13.51 -3.69 -6.93
CA SER A 177 -13.08 -4.12 -8.27
C SER A 177 -12.17 -3.10 -8.95
N LYS A 178 -12.30 -1.82 -8.60
CA LYS A 178 -11.48 -0.73 -9.16
C LYS A 178 -9.98 -0.92 -8.93
N ALA A 179 -9.58 -1.48 -7.78
CA ALA A 179 -8.17 -1.76 -7.54
C ALA A 179 -7.61 -2.76 -8.56
N HIS A 180 -8.37 -3.81 -8.84
CA HIS A 180 -8.03 -4.78 -9.88
C HIS A 180 -7.97 -4.14 -11.27
N GLU A 181 -8.97 -3.33 -11.64
CA GLU A 181 -9.02 -2.62 -12.92
C GLU A 181 -7.81 -1.71 -13.10
N TYR A 182 -7.47 -0.88 -12.10
CA TYR A 182 -6.30 -0.02 -12.14
C TYR A 182 -4.99 -0.80 -12.36
N LEU A 183 -4.81 -1.93 -11.68
CA LEU A 183 -3.60 -2.76 -11.86
C LEU A 183 -3.53 -3.37 -13.26
N ILE A 184 -4.65 -3.82 -13.82
CA ILE A 184 -4.71 -4.36 -15.18
C ILE A 184 -4.40 -3.28 -16.22
N GLU A 185 -4.98 -2.07 -16.09
CA GLU A 185 -4.69 -0.96 -16.99
C GLU A 185 -3.21 -0.53 -16.91
N GLY A 186 -2.64 -0.43 -15.72
CA GLY A 186 -1.21 -0.18 -15.53
C GLY A 186 -0.34 -1.23 -16.22
N LEU A 187 -0.68 -2.51 -16.10
CA LEU A 187 0.04 -3.61 -16.79
C LEU A 187 -0.10 -3.54 -18.32
N LYS A 188 -1.26 -3.13 -18.84
CA LYS A 188 -1.46 -2.94 -20.29
C LYS A 188 -0.55 -1.84 -20.83
N LEU A 189 -0.45 -0.70 -20.11
CA LEU A 189 0.42 0.41 -20.49
C LEU A 189 1.89 0.00 -20.57
N ILE A 190 2.40 -0.67 -19.53
CA ILE A 190 3.79 -1.13 -19.50
C ILE A 190 4.07 -2.11 -20.65
N LYS A 191 3.17 -3.07 -20.93
CA LYS A 191 3.34 -4.05 -22.01
C LYS A 191 3.22 -3.45 -23.40
N ALA A 192 2.35 -2.45 -23.61
CA ALA A 192 2.20 -1.79 -24.91
C ALA A 192 3.51 -1.14 -25.36
N ASP A 193 4.24 -0.55 -24.43
CA ASP A 193 5.52 0.10 -24.71
C ASP A 193 6.65 -0.88 -25.05
N PHE A 194 6.68 -2.08 -24.41
CA PHE A 194 7.62 -3.13 -24.80
C PHE A 194 7.43 -3.56 -26.26
N LYS A 195 6.19 -3.62 -26.74
CA LYS A 195 5.87 -3.94 -28.14
C LYS A 195 6.21 -2.79 -29.08
N ALA A 196 5.95 -1.56 -28.67
CA ALA A 196 6.25 -0.38 -29.49
C ALA A 196 7.75 -0.13 -29.64
N SER A 197 8.55 -0.44 -28.61
CA SER A 197 10.02 -0.31 -28.66
C SER A 197 10.68 -1.40 -29.51
N SER A 198 10.00 -2.52 -29.74
CA SER A 198 10.49 -3.60 -30.60
C SER A 198 10.13 -3.45 -32.08
N LEU A 199 9.19 -2.52 -32.40
CA LEU A 199 8.80 -2.18 -33.75
C LEU A 199 9.48 -0.84 -34.12
N ASP A 200 10.60 -0.90 -34.85
CA ASP A 200 11.26 0.25 -35.44
C ASP A 200 10.22 1.11 -36.17
N LYS A 201 9.77 2.19 -35.53
CA LYS A 201 9.09 3.28 -36.25
C LYS A 201 10.18 4.07 -36.95
N PRO A 202 10.28 4.05 -38.31
CA PRO A 202 11.19 4.90 -39.05
C PRO A 202 10.71 6.35 -38.85
N GLY A 203 11.43 7.14 -38.06
CA GLY A 203 11.14 8.58 -37.87
C GLY A 203 11.49 9.15 -36.52
N ILE A 204 11.71 8.36 -35.49
CA ILE A 204 12.25 8.84 -34.20
C ILE A 204 13.77 8.62 -34.28
N ASN A 205 14.54 9.70 -34.38
CA ASN A 205 15.99 9.62 -34.33
C ASN A 205 16.43 8.94 -33.02
N PRO A 206 16.97 7.71 -33.05
CA PRO A 206 17.45 7.01 -31.84
C PRO A 206 18.73 7.66 -31.26
N SER A 207 19.18 8.76 -31.84
CA SER A 207 20.50 9.35 -31.61
C SER A 207 20.64 10.19 -30.33
N SER A 208 19.59 10.35 -29.49
CA SER A 208 19.68 11.22 -28.32
C SER A 208 19.64 10.52 -26.96
N THR A 209 19.27 9.23 -26.88
CA THR A 209 19.27 8.51 -25.62
C THR A 209 20.52 7.64 -25.45
N SER A 210 21.27 7.88 -24.37
CA SER A 210 22.44 7.05 -24.08
C SER A 210 21.98 5.60 -23.78
N LEU A 211 22.81 4.61 -24.11
CA LEU A 211 22.55 3.21 -23.79
C LEU A 211 22.26 3.01 -22.28
N ALA A 212 22.94 3.76 -21.42
CA ALA A 212 22.74 3.73 -19.97
C ALA A 212 21.33 4.19 -19.58
N SER A 213 20.83 5.30 -20.18
CA SER A 213 19.45 5.79 -19.95
C SER A 213 18.40 4.81 -20.46
N ALA A 214 18.62 4.19 -21.61
CA ALA A 214 17.71 3.20 -22.17
C ALA A 214 17.65 1.93 -21.27
N THR A 215 18.81 1.47 -20.79
CA THR A 215 18.91 0.31 -19.88
C THR A 215 18.25 0.62 -18.54
N ALA A 216 18.47 1.79 -17.96
CA ALA A 216 17.85 2.22 -16.71
C ALA A 216 16.32 2.29 -16.84
N ARG A 217 15.80 2.83 -17.96
CA ARG A 217 14.35 2.87 -18.24
C ARG A 217 13.76 1.48 -18.39
N PHE A 218 14.45 0.59 -19.10
CA PHE A 218 14.02 -0.81 -19.25
C PHE A 218 13.95 -1.52 -17.89
N ALA A 219 15.01 -1.41 -17.07
CA ALA A 219 15.05 -1.99 -15.73
C ALA A 219 13.96 -1.43 -14.81
N TRP A 220 13.69 -0.11 -14.90
CA TRP A 220 12.60 0.52 -14.14
C TRP A 220 11.24 -0.04 -14.53
N ARG A 221 10.92 -0.11 -15.84
CA ARG A 221 9.65 -0.65 -16.35
C ARG A 221 9.44 -2.09 -15.94
N GLN A 222 10.48 -2.88 -15.97
CA GLN A 222 10.43 -4.27 -15.54
C GLN A 222 10.13 -4.39 -14.05
N ARG A 223 10.77 -3.57 -13.19
CA ARG A 223 10.44 -3.52 -11.76
C ARG A 223 8.99 -3.08 -11.55
N MET A 224 8.50 -2.12 -12.32
CA MET A 224 7.12 -1.64 -12.25
C MET A 224 6.13 -2.73 -12.66
N GLU A 225 6.40 -3.48 -13.73
CA GLU A 225 5.59 -4.63 -14.13
C GLU A 225 5.49 -5.67 -13.00
N TRP A 226 6.60 -5.98 -12.33
CA TRP A 226 6.60 -6.91 -11.22
C TRP A 226 5.83 -6.37 -10.01
N ASN A 227 5.99 -5.11 -9.67
CA ASN A 227 5.24 -4.49 -8.59
C ASN A 227 3.73 -4.54 -8.85
N LEU A 228 3.29 -4.20 -10.06
CA LEU A 228 1.88 -4.28 -10.44
C LEU A 228 1.35 -5.72 -10.37
N ARG A 229 2.11 -6.72 -10.83
CA ARG A 229 1.74 -8.13 -10.72
C ARG A 229 1.70 -8.59 -9.27
N LEU A 230 2.66 -8.18 -8.46
CA LEU A 230 2.70 -8.51 -7.03
C LEU A 230 1.46 -7.96 -6.30
N GLN A 231 1.13 -6.68 -6.54
CA GLN A 231 -0.09 -6.07 -6.00
C GLN A 231 -1.35 -6.80 -6.48
N LEU A 232 -1.39 -7.20 -7.75
CA LEU A 232 -2.49 -7.99 -8.30
C LEU A 232 -2.63 -9.36 -7.60
N GLY A 233 -1.51 -10.00 -7.28
CA GLY A 233 -1.49 -11.23 -6.48
C GLY A 233 -2.13 -11.04 -5.09
N PHE A 234 -1.82 -9.94 -4.40
CA PHE A 234 -2.46 -9.62 -3.11
C PHE A 234 -3.95 -9.28 -3.27
N VAL A 235 -4.35 -8.58 -4.33
CA VAL A 235 -5.77 -8.34 -4.63
C VAL A 235 -6.52 -9.66 -4.80
N TYR A 236 -5.95 -10.61 -5.54
CA TYR A 236 -6.55 -11.95 -5.67
C TYR A 236 -6.65 -12.68 -4.33
N CYS A 237 -5.66 -12.57 -3.44
CA CYS A 237 -5.76 -13.12 -2.09
C CYS A 237 -6.91 -12.49 -1.29
N CYS A 238 -7.06 -11.16 -1.35
CA CYS A 238 -8.18 -10.45 -0.71
C CYS A 238 -9.55 -10.88 -1.26
N GLN A 239 -9.59 -11.26 -2.53
CA GLN A 239 -10.78 -11.77 -3.22
C GLN A 239 -10.96 -13.29 -3.10
N LEU A 240 -10.14 -13.97 -2.33
CA LEU A 240 -10.13 -15.44 -2.18
C LEU A 240 -9.95 -16.22 -3.52
N ARG A 241 -9.39 -15.56 -4.54
CA ARG A 241 -9.10 -16.14 -5.86
C ARG A 241 -7.72 -16.78 -5.88
N TRP A 242 -7.57 -17.87 -5.11
CA TRP A 242 -6.28 -18.51 -4.84
C TRP A 242 -5.57 -19.04 -6.08
N ASP A 243 -6.33 -19.55 -7.08
CA ASP A 243 -5.76 -20.03 -8.33
C ASP A 243 -5.17 -18.90 -9.17
N ALA A 244 -5.84 -17.74 -9.19
CA ALA A 244 -5.33 -16.56 -9.89
C ALA A 244 -4.08 -16.00 -9.18
N ALA A 245 -4.07 -15.98 -7.84
CA ALA A 245 -2.91 -15.58 -7.05
C ALA A 245 -1.72 -16.53 -7.30
N SER A 246 -1.94 -17.84 -7.31
CA SER A 246 -0.91 -18.86 -7.59
C SER A 246 -0.33 -18.71 -8.99
N ARG A 247 -1.17 -18.51 -10.02
CA ARG A 247 -0.70 -18.23 -11.39
C ARG A 247 0.16 -16.96 -11.46
N THR A 248 -0.18 -15.95 -10.66
CA THR A 248 0.59 -14.70 -10.60
C THR A 248 1.97 -14.95 -9.98
N VAL A 249 2.06 -15.75 -8.92
CA VAL A 249 3.34 -16.17 -8.31
C VAL A 249 4.23 -16.91 -9.33
N GLU A 250 3.67 -17.85 -10.09
CA GLU A 250 4.42 -18.58 -11.13
C GLU A 250 4.95 -17.65 -12.23
N GLN A 251 4.15 -16.65 -12.64
CA GLN A 251 4.58 -15.65 -13.60
C GLN A 251 5.72 -14.78 -13.05
N LEU A 252 5.67 -14.39 -11.77
CA LEU A 252 6.72 -13.63 -11.12
C LEU A 252 8.00 -14.44 -11.00
N LYS A 253 7.92 -15.72 -10.60
CA LYS A 253 9.08 -16.62 -10.51
C LYS A 253 9.74 -16.83 -11.87
N SER A 254 8.95 -17.07 -12.91
CA SER A 254 9.48 -17.26 -14.27
C SER A 254 10.18 -15.99 -14.80
N GLY A 255 9.72 -14.81 -14.37
CA GLY A 255 10.36 -13.53 -14.66
C GLY A 255 11.71 -13.36 -13.97
N LEU A 256 11.83 -13.78 -12.70
CA LEU A 256 13.07 -13.71 -11.92
C LEU A 256 14.21 -14.53 -12.52
N VAL A 257 13.92 -15.74 -12.99
CA VAL A 257 14.94 -16.63 -13.59
C VAL A 257 15.62 -15.99 -14.81
N LYS A 258 14.94 -15.06 -15.50
CA LYS A 258 15.48 -14.36 -16.68
C LYS A 258 16.42 -13.20 -16.32
N LEU A 259 16.56 -12.87 -15.04
CA LEU A 259 17.29 -11.70 -14.55
C LEU A 259 18.38 -12.07 -13.56
N GLU A 260 19.44 -12.68 -14.05
CA GLU A 260 20.62 -13.04 -13.25
C GLU A 260 21.42 -11.86 -12.68
N SER A 261 21.09 -10.60 -12.97
CA SER A 261 22.01 -9.46 -12.71
C SER A 261 21.49 -8.29 -11.89
N CYS A 262 20.24 -8.26 -11.43
CA CYS A 262 19.74 -7.13 -10.61
C CYS A 262 19.34 -7.59 -9.21
N ASN A 263 19.60 -6.76 -8.18
CA ASN A 263 19.18 -6.95 -6.78
C ASN A 263 17.75 -7.51 -6.67
N SER A 264 17.63 -8.82 -6.77
CA SER A 264 16.35 -9.55 -6.81
C SER A 264 15.84 -9.90 -5.42
N ASP A 265 16.64 -9.63 -4.36
CA ASP A 265 16.37 -10.10 -3.00
C ASP A 265 15.05 -9.55 -2.43
N ASP A 266 14.77 -8.26 -2.63
CA ASP A 266 13.52 -7.67 -2.16
C ASP A 266 12.30 -8.27 -2.87
N LEU A 267 12.37 -8.45 -4.19
CA LEU A 267 11.29 -9.06 -4.94
C LEU A 267 11.10 -10.54 -4.56
N GLN A 268 12.21 -11.28 -4.34
CA GLN A 268 12.13 -12.65 -3.85
C GLN A 268 11.44 -12.74 -2.48
N ARG A 269 11.73 -11.81 -1.57
CA ARG A 269 11.07 -11.72 -0.25
C ARG A 269 9.57 -11.52 -0.40
N TRP A 270 9.14 -10.58 -1.26
CA TRP A 270 7.74 -10.32 -1.53
C TRP A 270 7.01 -11.52 -2.17
N ILE A 271 7.65 -12.19 -3.13
CA ILE A 271 7.09 -13.41 -3.75
C ILE A 271 6.93 -14.52 -2.71
N LYS A 272 7.93 -14.72 -1.85
CA LYS A 272 7.87 -15.70 -0.76
C LYS A 272 6.76 -15.37 0.23
N TYR A 273 6.59 -14.11 0.58
CA TYR A 273 5.51 -13.68 1.45
C TYR A 273 4.13 -13.92 0.81
N LEU A 274 3.95 -13.61 -0.48
CA LEU A 274 2.72 -13.91 -1.21
C LEU A 274 2.45 -15.42 -1.29
N GLU A 275 3.47 -16.24 -1.53
CA GLU A 275 3.38 -17.72 -1.51
C GLU A 275 2.87 -18.23 -0.15
N ALA A 276 3.43 -17.70 0.94
CA ALA A 276 3.02 -18.06 2.30
C ALA A 276 1.58 -17.62 2.58
N THR A 277 1.19 -16.42 2.13
CA THR A 277 -0.17 -15.91 2.27
C THR A 277 -1.19 -16.79 1.54
N ILE A 278 -0.86 -17.26 0.32
CA ILE A 278 -1.70 -18.19 -0.43
C ILE A 278 -1.82 -19.54 0.31
N ALA A 279 -0.70 -20.08 0.79
CA ALA A 279 -0.71 -21.34 1.55
C ALA A 279 -1.57 -21.22 2.82
N GLN A 280 -1.43 -20.10 3.57
CA GLN A 280 -2.25 -19.82 4.74
C GLN A 280 -3.74 -19.71 4.38
N GLY A 281 -4.09 -18.95 3.34
CA GLY A 281 -5.47 -18.76 2.90
C GLY A 281 -6.12 -20.01 2.32
N THR A 282 -5.32 -20.96 1.80
CA THR A 282 -5.82 -22.27 1.33
C THR A 282 -5.82 -23.34 2.42
N GLY A 283 -5.47 -23.00 3.68
CA GLY A 283 -5.49 -23.91 4.81
C GLY A 283 -4.24 -24.79 4.95
N ASP A 284 -3.21 -24.64 4.10
CA ASP A 284 -1.94 -25.37 4.23
C ASP A 284 -1.02 -24.63 5.23
N LEU A 285 -1.41 -24.68 6.51
CA LEU A 285 -0.77 -23.89 7.58
C LEU A 285 0.67 -24.29 7.83
N ASP A 286 1.00 -25.58 7.72
CA ASP A 286 2.36 -26.07 7.93
C ASP A 286 3.31 -25.53 6.84
N LYS A 287 2.88 -25.55 5.58
CA LYS A 287 3.62 -24.97 4.47
C LYS A 287 3.78 -23.46 4.63
N ALA A 288 2.71 -22.75 4.98
CA ALA A 288 2.75 -21.31 5.24
C ALA A 288 3.77 -20.98 6.32
N LEU A 289 3.72 -21.69 7.45
CA LEU A 289 4.63 -21.52 8.58
C LEU A 289 6.10 -21.78 8.16
N ALA A 290 6.35 -22.86 7.44
CA ALA A 290 7.68 -23.18 6.94
C ALA A 290 8.24 -22.06 6.05
N ILE A 291 7.42 -21.43 5.21
CA ILE A 291 7.84 -20.31 4.35
C ILE A 291 8.09 -19.04 5.19
N TYR A 292 7.19 -18.69 6.12
CA TYR A 292 7.38 -17.52 6.99
C TYR A 292 8.63 -17.63 7.88
N GLN A 293 9.05 -18.84 8.25
CA GLN A 293 10.24 -19.09 9.05
C GLN A 293 11.56 -19.11 8.24
N THR A 294 11.50 -18.88 6.93
CA THR A 294 12.71 -18.81 6.11
C THR A 294 13.60 -17.61 6.52
N PRO A 295 14.92 -17.70 6.34
CA PRO A 295 15.85 -16.60 6.66
C PRO A 295 15.49 -15.26 5.98
N LEU A 296 14.86 -15.32 4.79
CA LEU A 296 14.45 -14.15 4.03
C LEU A 296 13.35 -13.33 4.70
N LEU A 297 12.51 -13.97 5.53
CA LEU A 297 11.35 -13.36 6.21
C LEU A 297 11.53 -13.32 7.74
N LYS A 298 12.70 -13.71 8.26
CA LYS A 298 12.98 -13.71 9.69
C LYS A 298 13.08 -12.28 10.23
N LEU A 299 12.55 -12.05 11.43
CA LEU A 299 12.71 -10.78 12.14
C LEU A 299 14.20 -10.50 12.35
N PRO A 300 14.67 -9.28 12.09
CA PRO A 300 16.04 -8.89 12.37
C PRO A 300 16.25 -8.73 13.87
N ASP A 301 17.44 -9.08 14.35
CA ASP A 301 17.89 -8.76 15.69
C ASP A 301 18.27 -7.26 15.74
N LEU A 302 17.31 -6.40 16.00
CA LEU A 302 17.54 -4.96 16.13
C LEU A 302 18.01 -4.61 17.54
N ALA A 303 18.97 -3.72 17.63
CA ALA A 303 19.35 -3.13 18.92
C ALA A 303 18.14 -2.39 19.53
N PRO A 304 17.99 -2.37 20.88
CA PRO A 304 16.79 -1.85 21.56
C PRO A 304 16.35 -0.43 21.19
N ASN A 305 17.28 0.38 20.66
CA ASN A 305 17.04 1.78 20.31
C ASN A 305 16.91 2.02 18.79
N ARG A 306 16.84 0.97 17.98
CA ARG A 306 16.76 1.10 16.52
C ARG A 306 15.33 0.91 16.06
N LEU A 307 14.73 1.96 15.51
CA LEU A 307 13.39 1.90 14.93
C LEU A 307 13.38 1.03 13.67
N PRO A 308 12.27 0.29 13.43
CA PRO A 308 12.11 -0.45 12.19
C PRO A 308 12.06 0.51 10.99
N THR A 309 12.62 0.06 9.88
CA THR A 309 12.54 0.75 8.58
C THR A 309 11.66 -0.05 7.62
N VAL A 310 11.26 0.52 6.49
CA VAL A 310 10.47 -0.16 5.44
C VAL A 310 11.05 -1.54 5.05
N GLN A 311 12.36 -1.73 5.16
CA GLN A 311 13.00 -3.03 4.86
C GLN A 311 12.59 -4.14 5.85
N HIS A 312 12.09 -3.78 7.02
CA HIS A 312 11.66 -4.74 8.04
C HIS A 312 10.17 -5.07 7.98
N ASP A 313 9.38 -4.33 7.20
CA ASP A 313 7.92 -4.48 7.14
C ASP A 313 7.48 -5.91 6.80
N LEU A 314 8.12 -6.53 5.81
CA LEU A 314 7.80 -7.91 5.44
C LEU A 314 8.10 -8.91 6.55
N ALA A 315 9.19 -8.73 7.28
CA ALA A 315 9.54 -9.60 8.41
C ALA A 315 8.53 -9.43 9.56
N ILE A 316 8.09 -8.20 9.82
CA ILE A 316 7.04 -7.91 10.81
C ILE A 316 5.71 -8.55 10.39
N LEU A 317 5.30 -8.39 9.13
CA LEU A 317 4.08 -9.00 8.60
C LEU A 317 4.15 -10.54 8.62
N ALA A 318 5.30 -11.12 8.29
CA ALA A 318 5.51 -12.56 8.38
C ALA A 318 5.43 -13.07 9.81
N ALA A 319 5.98 -12.34 10.79
CA ALA A 319 5.90 -12.69 12.19
C ALA A 319 4.47 -12.57 12.76
N LEU A 320 3.70 -11.55 12.32
CA LEU A 320 2.27 -11.44 12.65
C LEU A 320 1.48 -12.65 12.14
N ASN A 321 1.71 -13.07 10.90
CA ASN A 321 1.05 -14.24 10.33
C ASN A 321 1.52 -15.56 11.01
N GLN A 322 2.80 -15.68 11.37
CA GLN A 322 3.27 -16.80 12.19
C GLN A 322 2.51 -16.88 13.53
N LEU A 323 2.33 -15.75 14.22
CA LEU A 323 1.57 -15.69 15.46
C LEU A 323 0.13 -16.18 15.26
N LEU A 324 -0.55 -15.75 14.20
CA LEU A 324 -1.91 -16.20 13.88
C LEU A 324 -2.01 -17.72 13.66
N ILE A 325 -0.95 -18.35 13.15
CA ILE A 325 -0.91 -19.81 12.94
C ILE A 325 -0.62 -20.54 14.24
N ILE A 326 0.36 -20.07 15.02
CA ILE A 326 0.87 -20.83 16.19
C ILE A 326 0.16 -20.51 17.51
N PHE A 327 -0.67 -19.45 17.59
CA PHE A 327 -1.31 -19.06 18.85
C PHE A 327 -2.35 -20.05 19.38
N PRO A 328 -3.08 -20.87 18.59
CA PRO A 328 -4.00 -21.85 19.14
C PRO A 328 -3.27 -22.85 20.03
N HIS A 329 -3.84 -23.15 21.22
CA HIS A 329 -3.26 -24.11 22.16
C HIS A 329 -3.07 -25.52 21.58
N SER A 330 -3.87 -25.87 20.58
CA SER A 330 -3.75 -27.14 19.85
C SER A 330 -2.51 -27.22 18.95
N HIS A 331 -1.89 -26.10 18.61
CA HIS A 331 -0.75 -26.08 17.71
C HIS A 331 0.54 -26.52 18.43
N HIS A 332 1.32 -27.40 17.82
CA HIS A 332 2.55 -27.96 18.41
C HIS A 332 3.64 -26.93 18.74
N GLN A 333 3.64 -25.76 18.09
CA GLN A 333 4.57 -24.65 18.35
C GLN A 333 3.96 -23.53 19.22
N HIS A 334 2.79 -23.75 19.84
CA HIS A 334 2.13 -22.76 20.69
C HIS A 334 3.06 -22.15 21.76
N PHE A 335 3.96 -22.96 22.34
CA PHE A 335 4.93 -22.51 23.33
C PHE A 335 5.87 -21.39 22.86
N ARG A 336 5.99 -21.17 21.53
CA ARG A 336 6.80 -20.10 20.94
C ARG A 336 6.03 -18.80 20.78
N ALA A 337 4.71 -18.81 20.91
CA ALA A 337 3.85 -17.65 20.60
C ALA A 337 4.20 -16.46 21.50
N SER A 338 4.33 -16.65 22.80
CA SER A 338 4.66 -15.57 23.76
C SER A 338 6.05 -14.98 23.50
N ALA A 339 7.05 -15.81 23.20
CA ALA A 339 8.41 -15.34 22.89
C ALA A 339 8.45 -14.55 21.56
N LEU A 340 7.71 -15.01 20.55
CA LEU A 340 7.61 -14.30 19.27
C LEU A 340 6.86 -12.96 19.43
N LEU A 341 5.78 -12.94 20.21
CA LEU A 341 5.03 -11.73 20.54
C LEU A 341 5.94 -10.71 21.25
N ALA A 342 6.68 -11.13 22.26
CA ALA A 342 7.59 -10.25 23.00
C ALA A 342 8.69 -9.63 22.12
N SER A 343 9.19 -10.37 21.13
CA SER A 343 10.18 -9.85 20.17
C SER A 343 9.57 -8.92 19.11
N LEU A 344 8.30 -9.14 18.74
CA LEU A 344 7.59 -8.39 17.72
C LEU A 344 6.98 -7.09 18.25
N GLU A 345 6.49 -7.10 19.48
CA GLU A 345 5.74 -6.00 20.09
C GLU A 345 6.48 -4.64 20.00
N PRO A 346 7.75 -4.50 20.40
CA PRO A 346 8.46 -3.22 20.34
C PRO A 346 8.64 -2.71 18.91
N LEU A 347 8.69 -3.60 17.91
CA LEU A 347 8.83 -3.23 16.50
C LEU A 347 7.48 -2.80 15.90
N ALA A 348 6.41 -3.49 16.25
CA ALA A 348 5.10 -3.26 15.67
C ALA A 348 4.34 -2.10 16.32
N LEU A 349 4.46 -1.87 17.63
CA LEU A 349 3.77 -0.78 18.33
C LEU A 349 4.26 0.62 17.94
N HIS A 350 5.53 0.75 17.62
CA HIS A 350 6.14 2.01 17.19
C HIS A 350 6.24 2.15 15.68
N HIS A 351 5.54 1.29 14.94
CA HIS A 351 5.55 1.30 13.50
C HIS A 351 4.75 2.49 12.93
N HIS A 352 5.24 3.11 11.86
CA HIS A 352 4.55 4.23 11.20
C HIS A 352 3.24 3.80 10.53
N HIS A 353 3.14 2.56 10.04
CA HIS A 353 1.91 2.01 9.48
C HIS A 353 0.92 1.62 10.57
N LYS A 354 -0.15 2.39 10.72
CA LYS A 354 -1.22 2.13 11.70
C LYS A 354 -1.91 0.76 11.52
N ALA A 355 -1.87 0.19 10.30
CA ALA A 355 -2.37 -1.16 10.04
C ALA A 355 -1.58 -2.23 10.81
N ILE A 356 -0.25 -2.13 10.84
CA ILE A 356 0.61 -3.02 11.62
C ILE A 356 0.36 -2.84 13.11
N VAL A 357 0.23 -1.58 13.57
CA VAL A 357 -0.13 -1.28 14.97
C VAL A 357 -1.49 -1.87 15.34
N SER A 358 -2.50 -1.77 14.47
CA SER A 358 -3.81 -2.39 14.71
C SER A 358 -3.73 -3.91 14.76
N ALA A 359 -2.96 -4.51 13.84
CA ALA A 359 -2.80 -5.97 13.77
C ALA A 359 -2.10 -6.53 15.01
N ILE A 360 -1.06 -5.89 15.54
CA ILE A 360 -0.39 -6.36 16.76
C ILE A 360 -1.32 -6.28 17.98
N TRP A 361 -2.10 -5.21 18.13
CA TRP A 361 -3.09 -5.10 19.20
C TRP A 361 -4.19 -6.15 19.06
N PHE A 362 -4.65 -6.44 17.84
CA PHE A 362 -5.62 -7.50 17.55
C PHE A 362 -5.06 -8.87 17.97
N ILE A 363 -3.84 -9.22 17.55
CA ILE A 363 -3.20 -10.50 17.87
C ILE A 363 -2.91 -10.61 19.36
N LYS A 364 -2.48 -9.53 20.01
CA LYS A 364 -2.24 -9.49 21.47
C LYS A 364 -3.52 -9.79 22.25
N THR A 365 -4.70 -9.50 21.70
CA THR A 365 -5.98 -9.88 22.32
C THR A 365 -6.22 -11.40 22.28
N LEU A 366 -5.64 -12.10 21.30
CA LEU A 366 -5.80 -13.54 21.10
C LEU A 366 -4.77 -14.37 21.90
N VAL A 367 -3.55 -13.85 22.04
CA VAL A 367 -2.46 -14.54 22.76
C VAL A 367 -2.60 -14.28 24.26
N ASP A 368 -2.50 -15.33 25.04
CA ASP A 368 -2.48 -15.22 26.52
C ASP A 368 -1.16 -14.60 26.98
N ASP A 369 -1.19 -13.31 27.24
CA ASP A 369 -0.10 -12.51 27.80
C ASP A 369 -0.51 -11.98 29.18
N GLU A 370 0.45 -11.63 30.05
CA GLU A 370 0.17 -11.08 31.39
C GLU A 370 -0.76 -9.86 31.34
N ALA A 371 -0.59 -8.98 30.34
CA ALA A 371 -1.44 -7.80 30.13
C ALA A 371 -2.87 -8.16 29.71
N SER A 372 -3.07 -9.28 29.00
CA SER A 372 -4.36 -9.78 28.52
C SER A 372 -4.97 -10.86 29.37
N ALA A 373 -4.33 -11.25 30.50
CA ALA A 373 -4.81 -12.33 31.38
C ALA A 373 -6.18 -12.06 31.98
N THR A 374 -6.61 -10.78 32.10
CA THR A 374 -7.91 -10.39 32.60
C THR A 374 -8.87 -10.00 31.48
N ILE A 375 -10.19 -10.22 31.67
CA ILE A 375 -11.22 -9.76 30.73
C ILE A 375 -11.12 -8.24 30.48
N MET A 376 -10.81 -7.47 31.53
CA MET A 376 -10.67 -6.02 31.42
C MET A 376 -9.42 -5.65 30.59
N GLY A 377 -8.29 -6.33 30.80
CA GLY A 377 -7.07 -6.15 30.01
C GLY A 377 -7.31 -6.45 28.53
N ARG A 378 -7.96 -7.58 28.20
CA ARG A 378 -8.34 -7.90 26.80
C ARG A 378 -9.23 -6.85 26.17
N LYS A 379 -10.19 -6.28 26.91
CA LYS A 379 -11.03 -5.17 26.41
C LYS A 379 -10.20 -3.93 26.08
N GLN A 380 -9.25 -3.56 26.94
CA GLN A 380 -8.38 -2.41 26.69
C GLN A 380 -7.49 -2.63 25.46
N VAL A 381 -6.88 -3.79 25.33
CA VAL A 381 -6.06 -4.17 24.18
C VAL A 381 -6.86 -4.11 22.88
N LEU A 382 -8.06 -4.71 22.86
CA LEU A 382 -8.94 -4.68 21.69
C LEU A 382 -9.44 -3.28 21.37
N GLN A 383 -9.64 -2.42 22.38
CA GLN A 383 -10.00 -1.02 22.17
C GLN A 383 -8.90 -0.25 21.40
N HIS A 384 -7.63 -0.52 21.70
CA HIS A 384 -6.52 0.07 20.93
C HIS A 384 -6.54 -0.38 19.46
N ALA A 385 -6.79 -1.69 19.19
CA ALA A 385 -6.96 -2.18 17.82
C ALA A 385 -8.11 -1.49 17.08
N LEU A 386 -9.27 -1.34 17.74
CA LEU A 386 -10.44 -0.64 17.20
C LEU A 386 -10.16 0.84 16.90
N LEU A 387 -9.48 1.55 17.80
CA LEU A 387 -9.14 2.96 17.62
C LEU A 387 -8.18 3.13 16.43
N ALA A 388 -7.15 2.28 16.31
CA ALA A 388 -6.23 2.28 15.19
C ALA A 388 -6.96 1.97 13.86
N ALA A 389 -7.82 0.95 13.81
CA ALA A 389 -8.61 0.61 12.63
C ALA A 389 -9.57 1.76 12.22
N ARG A 390 -10.19 2.44 13.19
CA ARG A 390 -11.04 3.62 12.95
C ARG A 390 -10.25 4.80 12.40
N SER A 391 -9.07 5.09 12.94
CA SER A 391 -8.24 6.21 12.47
C SER A 391 -7.83 6.05 11.00
N MET A 392 -7.66 4.79 10.54
CA MET A 392 -7.40 4.48 9.13
C MET A 392 -8.66 4.41 8.27
N SER A 393 -9.85 4.40 8.87
CA SER A 393 -11.12 4.08 8.20
C SER A 393 -11.07 2.72 7.48
N ASN A 394 -10.27 1.76 7.97
CA ASN A 394 -10.16 0.41 7.42
C ASN A 394 -11.37 -0.42 7.87
N GLN A 395 -12.32 -0.58 6.97
CA GLN A 395 -13.61 -1.23 7.27
C GLN A 395 -13.45 -2.72 7.55
N GLN A 396 -12.53 -3.39 6.87
CA GLN A 396 -12.28 -4.82 7.07
C GLN A 396 -11.71 -5.11 8.46
N LEU A 397 -10.69 -4.38 8.89
CA LEU A 397 -10.15 -4.50 10.25
C LEU A 397 -11.20 -4.16 11.32
N LEU A 398 -12.07 -3.18 11.06
CA LEU A 398 -13.17 -2.85 11.98
C LEU A 398 -14.14 -4.04 12.13
N VAL A 399 -14.52 -4.68 11.04
CA VAL A 399 -15.40 -5.87 11.09
C VAL A 399 -14.73 -7.00 11.85
N GLN A 400 -13.44 -7.27 11.60
CA GLN A 400 -12.68 -8.29 12.31
C GLN A 400 -12.60 -8.01 13.82
N CYS A 401 -12.29 -6.78 14.22
CA CYS A 401 -12.28 -6.37 15.63
C CYS A 401 -13.66 -6.51 16.28
N MET A 402 -14.74 -6.17 15.57
CA MET A 402 -16.11 -6.31 16.07
C MET A 402 -16.52 -7.77 16.22
N ALA A 403 -16.16 -8.62 15.27
CA ALA A 403 -16.38 -10.06 15.33
C ALA A 403 -15.64 -10.66 16.54
N LEU A 404 -14.37 -10.31 16.72
CA LEU A 404 -13.58 -10.75 17.88
C LEU A 404 -14.17 -10.24 19.20
N MET A 405 -14.59 -8.97 19.26
CA MET A 405 -15.24 -8.41 20.44
C MET A 405 -16.51 -9.19 20.82
N ASN A 406 -17.32 -9.55 19.83
CA ASN A 406 -18.53 -10.34 20.09
C ASN A 406 -18.19 -11.75 20.59
N ASN A 407 -17.25 -12.41 19.96
CA ASN A 407 -16.84 -13.76 20.36
C ASN A 407 -16.28 -13.79 21.79
N LEU A 408 -15.43 -12.84 22.15
CA LEU A 408 -14.79 -12.82 23.48
C LEU A 408 -15.69 -12.29 24.61
N PHE A 409 -16.54 -11.28 24.32
CA PHE A 409 -17.22 -10.55 25.41
C PHE A 409 -18.73 -10.59 25.35
N PHE A 410 -19.34 -10.91 24.20
CA PHE A 410 -20.78 -10.88 24.02
C PHE A 410 -21.39 -12.23 23.61
N ARG A 411 -20.60 -13.29 23.50
CA ARG A 411 -21.07 -14.62 23.06
C ARG A 411 -22.31 -15.10 23.81
N ASN A 412 -22.41 -14.81 25.12
CA ASN A 412 -23.52 -15.23 25.97
C ASN A 412 -24.36 -14.06 26.49
N ILE A 413 -24.13 -12.84 25.99
CA ILE A 413 -24.83 -11.65 26.47
C ILE A 413 -25.88 -11.24 25.44
N VAL A 414 -27.12 -11.14 25.90
CA VAL A 414 -28.27 -10.61 25.14
C VAL A 414 -28.49 -9.18 25.59
N GLY A 415 -28.07 -8.19 24.80
CA GLY A 415 -28.22 -6.79 25.15
C GLY A 415 -28.00 -5.82 23.98
N ASP A 416 -28.41 -4.58 24.16
CA ASP A 416 -28.39 -3.53 23.13
C ASP A 416 -26.98 -3.26 22.56
N GLN A 417 -25.93 -3.38 23.39
CA GLN A 417 -24.56 -3.16 22.94
C GLN A 417 -24.09 -4.25 21.98
N ALA A 418 -24.39 -5.52 22.27
CA ALA A 418 -24.10 -6.65 21.40
C ALA A 418 -24.84 -6.50 20.06
N SER A 419 -26.15 -6.18 20.12
CA SER A 419 -26.96 -5.94 18.92
C SER A 419 -26.42 -4.80 18.06
N LYS A 420 -26.09 -3.66 18.65
CA LYS A 420 -25.52 -2.53 17.93
C LYS A 420 -24.18 -2.86 17.29
N SER A 421 -23.32 -3.58 18.03
CA SER A 421 -21.99 -3.98 17.52
C SER A 421 -22.10 -4.93 16.35
N LEU A 422 -22.86 -6.03 16.47
CA LEU A 422 -23.02 -7.03 15.41
C LEU A 422 -23.74 -6.46 14.19
N ARG A 423 -24.82 -5.71 14.41
CA ARG A 423 -25.52 -5.03 13.30
C ARG A 423 -24.58 -4.09 12.54
N THR A 424 -23.76 -3.32 13.27
CA THR A 424 -22.79 -2.41 12.64
C THR A 424 -21.74 -3.19 11.87
N GLY A 425 -21.19 -4.28 12.45
CA GLY A 425 -20.22 -5.14 11.80
C GLY A 425 -20.77 -5.75 10.51
N TRP A 426 -21.99 -6.30 10.54
CA TRP A 426 -22.66 -6.86 9.38
C TRP A 426 -22.93 -5.82 8.29
N VAL A 427 -23.46 -4.64 8.63
CA VAL A 427 -23.71 -3.54 7.68
C VAL A 427 -22.41 -3.07 7.03
N LEU A 428 -21.32 -2.94 7.79
CA LEU A 428 -20.01 -2.57 7.25
C LEU A 428 -19.48 -3.65 6.33
N ALA A 429 -19.59 -4.94 6.69
CA ALA A 429 -19.17 -6.05 5.86
C ALA A 429 -19.95 -6.08 4.53
N LYS A 430 -21.28 -6.03 4.58
CA LYS A 430 -22.17 -6.01 3.39
C LYS A 430 -21.90 -4.80 2.49
N ARG A 431 -21.59 -3.63 3.05
CA ARG A 431 -21.23 -2.44 2.28
C ARG A 431 -19.91 -2.59 1.52
N ASN A 432 -18.98 -3.39 2.05
CA ASN A 432 -17.72 -3.69 1.38
C ASN A 432 -17.90 -4.61 0.17
N GLU A 433 -18.90 -5.51 0.19
CA GLU A 433 -19.23 -6.39 -0.93
C GLU A 433 -20.00 -5.70 -2.06
N GLY A 434 -20.95 -4.85 -1.74
CA GLY A 434 -21.87 -4.22 -2.69
C GLY A 434 -21.24 -3.29 -3.72
N ARG A 435 -19.90 -3.21 -3.78
CA ARG A 435 -19.14 -2.43 -4.76
C ARG A 435 -18.50 -3.27 -5.86
N SER A 436 -18.62 -4.58 -5.81
CA SER A 436 -18.22 -5.42 -6.94
C SER A 436 -19.21 -5.21 -8.10
N SER A 437 -18.70 -4.73 -9.24
CA SER A 437 -19.49 -4.45 -10.45
C SER A 437 -20.30 -5.67 -10.89
N GLN A 438 -21.57 -5.45 -11.20
CA GLN A 438 -22.51 -6.40 -11.83
C GLN A 438 -22.02 -6.83 -13.23
N GLY A 439 -20.96 -7.56 -13.39
CA GLY A 439 -20.49 -7.88 -14.73
C GLY A 439 -19.65 -9.15 -14.88
N ASP A 440 -18.89 -9.51 -13.89
CA ASP A 440 -18.02 -10.69 -13.99
C ASP A 440 -18.61 -11.87 -13.21
N SER A 441 -19.13 -12.85 -13.96
CA SER A 441 -19.68 -14.12 -13.46
C SER A 441 -18.62 -15.07 -12.86
N GLU A 442 -17.37 -14.69 -12.75
CA GLU A 442 -16.36 -15.41 -11.99
C GLU A 442 -16.38 -14.90 -10.55
N SER A 443 -17.09 -15.63 -9.70
CA SER A 443 -17.28 -15.49 -8.26
C SER A 443 -16.30 -14.54 -7.59
N SER A 444 -16.74 -13.33 -7.24
CA SER A 444 -15.99 -12.46 -6.33
C SER A 444 -16.09 -13.11 -4.94
N GLY A 445 -15.03 -13.77 -4.49
CA GLY A 445 -14.93 -14.41 -3.18
C GLY A 445 -14.95 -13.44 -1.97
N GLY A 446 -15.58 -12.27 -2.12
CA GLY A 446 -15.56 -11.19 -1.15
C GLY A 446 -16.43 -11.35 0.08
N GLY A 447 -17.25 -12.39 0.18
CA GLY A 447 -18.29 -12.55 1.20
C GLY A 447 -17.87 -13.11 2.56
N LEU A 448 -16.60 -13.48 2.77
CA LEU A 448 -16.19 -14.16 4.00
C LEU A 448 -16.57 -13.39 5.28
N TRP A 449 -16.21 -12.12 5.37
CA TRP A 449 -16.49 -11.33 6.58
C TRP A 449 -17.95 -10.95 6.72
N THR A 450 -18.72 -10.90 5.64
CA THR A 450 -20.18 -10.76 5.68
C THR A 450 -20.82 -12.05 6.17
N ALA A 451 -20.36 -13.21 5.70
CA ALA A 451 -20.82 -14.50 6.20
C ALA A 451 -20.55 -14.63 7.72
N VAL A 452 -19.32 -14.37 8.17
CA VAL A 452 -18.96 -14.43 9.61
C VAL A 452 -19.81 -13.45 10.44
N ALA A 453 -19.92 -12.20 10.03
CA ALA A 453 -20.69 -11.19 10.77
C ALA A 453 -22.20 -11.49 10.73
N GLY A 454 -22.70 -12.00 9.61
CA GLY A 454 -24.10 -12.41 9.42
C GLY A 454 -24.48 -13.58 10.31
N SER A 455 -23.69 -14.67 10.31
CA SER A 455 -23.87 -15.81 11.22
C SER A 455 -23.92 -15.38 12.69
N MET A 456 -22.93 -14.61 13.14
CA MET A 456 -22.90 -14.13 14.52
C MET A 456 -24.09 -13.23 14.88
N TYR A 457 -24.59 -12.45 13.94
CA TYR A 457 -25.74 -11.58 14.16
C TYR A 457 -27.04 -12.38 14.15
N ALA A 458 -27.20 -13.39 13.28
CA ALA A 458 -28.33 -14.31 13.28
C ALA A 458 -28.43 -15.06 14.61
N ASP A 459 -27.32 -15.59 15.14
CA ASP A 459 -27.27 -16.26 16.46
C ASP A 459 -27.70 -15.35 17.61
N LEU A 460 -27.36 -14.05 17.54
CA LEU A 460 -27.82 -13.10 18.54
C LEU A 460 -29.31 -12.85 18.44
N LEU A 461 -29.86 -12.69 17.24
CA LEU A 461 -31.29 -12.48 17.00
C LEU A 461 -32.12 -13.68 17.48
N GLU A 462 -31.65 -14.92 17.30
CA GLU A 462 -32.28 -16.12 17.87
C GLU A 462 -32.32 -16.05 19.39
N ARG A 463 -31.19 -15.72 20.02
CA ARG A 463 -31.14 -15.56 21.49
C ARG A 463 -32.05 -14.44 22.01
N GLN A 464 -32.36 -13.44 21.17
CA GLN A 464 -33.32 -12.37 21.46
C GLN A 464 -34.76 -12.78 21.16
N SER A 465 -35.01 -14.01 20.71
CA SER A 465 -36.31 -14.51 20.26
C SER A 465 -36.88 -13.78 19.02
N ALA A 466 -36.04 -13.10 18.25
CA ALA A 466 -36.38 -12.45 16.98
C ALA A 466 -36.28 -13.46 15.81
N LEU A 467 -36.97 -14.59 15.92
CA LEU A 467 -36.80 -15.76 15.07
C LEU A 467 -36.96 -15.48 13.56
N LYS A 468 -37.93 -14.64 13.17
CA LYS A 468 -38.15 -14.31 11.75
C LYS A 468 -37.00 -13.51 11.15
N GLU A 469 -36.45 -12.58 11.91
CA GLU A 469 -35.30 -11.77 11.45
C GLU A 469 -34.03 -12.64 11.41
N ALA A 470 -33.89 -13.55 12.35
CA ALA A 470 -32.78 -14.50 12.37
C ALA A 470 -32.79 -15.44 11.17
N GLU A 471 -33.98 -16.02 10.84
CA GLU A 471 -34.16 -16.91 9.71
C GLU A 471 -33.84 -16.21 8.38
N GLN A 472 -34.39 -15.01 8.18
CA GLN A 472 -34.10 -14.22 6.97
C GLN A 472 -32.60 -13.90 6.85
N LEU A 473 -31.95 -13.55 7.96
CA LEU A 473 -30.51 -13.24 7.94
C LEU A 473 -29.67 -14.48 7.71
N ARG A 474 -30.09 -15.66 8.16
CA ARG A 474 -29.42 -16.93 7.86
C ARG A 474 -29.54 -17.28 6.38
N GLU A 475 -30.73 -17.17 5.77
CA GLU A 475 -30.91 -17.37 4.35
C GLU A 475 -29.99 -16.45 3.52
N ASP A 476 -29.94 -15.15 3.87
CA ASP A 476 -29.04 -14.19 3.23
C ASP A 476 -27.56 -14.60 3.40
N THR A 477 -27.19 -15.10 4.57
CA THR A 477 -25.81 -15.50 4.90
C THR A 477 -25.43 -16.80 4.19
N ASP A 478 -26.31 -17.79 4.16
CA ASP A 478 -26.10 -19.08 3.49
C ASP A 478 -25.91 -18.87 1.98
N ALA A 479 -26.69 -17.97 1.37
CA ALA A 479 -26.51 -17.60 -0.02
C ALA A 479 -25.12 -16.99 -0.32
N ILE A 480 -24.52 -16.30 0.66
CA ILE A 480 -23.15 -15.78 0.54
C ILE A 480 -22.13 -16.91 0.75
N VAL A 481 -22.33 -17.77 1.76
CA VAL A 481 -21.48 -18.94 2.02
C VAL A 481 -21.40 -19.83 0.79
N ASP A 482 -22.53 -20.04 0.08
CA ASP A 482 -22.56 -20.84 -1.14
C ASP A 482 -21.69 -20.30 -2.28
N GLN A 483 -21.36 -19.01 -2.26
CA GLN A 483 -20.47 -18.38 -3.23
C GLN A 483 -18.99 -18.46 -2.83
N LEU A 484 -18.67 -18.87 -1.59
CA LEU A 484 -17.30 -18.99 -1.11
C LEU A 484 -16.60 -20.23 -1.69
N PRO A 485 -15.26 -20.24 -1.76
CA PRO A 485 -14.50 -21.43 -2.14
C PRO A 485 -14.78 -22.60 -1.19
N GLU A 486 -14.83 -23.83 -1.73
CA GLU A 486 -15.21 -25.04 -0.98
C GLU A 486 -14.45 -25.24 0.34
N LYS A 487 -13.14 -24.95 0.36
CA LYS A 487 -12.35 -25.06 1.59
C LYS A 487 -12.74 -24.05 2.67
N VAL A 488 -13.28 -22.91 2.26
CA VAL A 488 -13.76 -21.87 3.19
C VAL A 488 -15.17 -22.21 3.66
N LYS A 489 -16.03 -22.78 2.78
CA LYS A 489 -17.37 -23.28 3.15
C LYS A 489 -17.30 -24.33 4.25
N ALA A 490 -16.31 -25.22 4.18
CA ALA A 490 -16.14 -26.27 5.20
C ALA A 490 -16.02 -25.69 6.62
N LEU A 491 -15.47 -24.49 6.80
CA LEU A 491 -15.36 -23.82 8.11
C LEU A 491 -16.72 -23.40 8.70
N PHE A 492 -17.78 -23.27 7.88
CA PHE A 492 -19.13 -22.93 8.32
C PHE A 492 -20.02 -24.17 8.55
N ILE A 493 -19.58 -25.35 8.11
CA ILE A 493 -20.35 -26.59 8.21
C ILE A 493 -19.95 -27.40 9.46
N GLU A 494 -18.72 -27.19 9.97
CA GLU A 494 -18.17 -27.93 11.13
C GLU A 494 -18.61 -27.36 12.51
N GLU A 495 -19.44 -26.31 12.57
CA GLU A 495 -20.04 -25.78 13.81
C GLU A 495 -21.52 -26.26 13.98
#